data_85d93cab905dce09cd1243bd27597571
#
_entry.id   85d93cab905dce09cd1243bd27597571
#
_cell.length_a   1.000
_cell.length_b   1.000
_cell.length_c   1.000
_cell.angle_alpha   90.00
_cell.angle_beta   90.00
_cell.angle_gamma   90.00
#
_symmetry.space_group_name_H-M   'P 1'
#
loop_
_entity.id
_entity.type
_entity.pdbx_description
1 polymer ?
#
loop_
_entity_poly.entity_id
_entity_poly.type
_entity_poly.pdbx_seq_one_letter_code
_entity_poly.pdbx_strand_id
1 'polypeptide(L)'
;KKIDESLLSDEYLKLYFNIIELFSKSPWTTQEDVFNSFKLTSKKNLIILNEIIRNSELAQMLILKSSVGKKYWNTIIPFAKTVEKTLNNQYAFPQRIALFPGVSCMFYCGFCGRDQSQKYPLSILENSKKTFEKLFSEIPNTSALSISGGLEPLTNSKIGEIISSAKKNNINVPLITNGFSLSENFLKKTPGIWELDSLRISLYGVDKDSYQFITRVEKSYKIVKKNAITFLKLRNKINKNLKFGFNFII
;
A
#
# COMPACT_ATOMS: atom_id res chain seq x y z
N LYS A 1 -7.79 18.87 -22.72
CA LYS A 1 -6.90 20.00 -23.08
C LYS A 1 -5.98 19.50 -24.18
N LYS A 2 -5.93 20.21 -25.34
CA LYS A 2 -4.94 19.92 -26.39
C LYS A 2 -3.53 20.05 -25.79
N ILE A 3 -2.68 19.07 -26.07
CA ILE A 3 -1.25 19.13 -25.76
C ILE A 3 -0.70 20.35 -26.48
N ASP A 4 0.02 21.20 -25.78
CA ASP A 4 0.74 22.30 -26.37
C ASP A 4 1.86 21.72 -27.24
N GLU A 5 1.74 21.85 -28.56
CA GLU A 5 2.67 21.27 -29.53
C GLU A 5 4.09 21.85 -29.38
N SER A 6 4.25 23.02 -28.72
CA SER A 6 5.57 23.56 -28.39
C SER A 6 6.34 22.71 -27.38
N LEU A 7 5.65 21.86 -26.60
CA LEU A 7 6.23 20.88 -25.68
C LEU A 7 6.73 19.62 -26.37
N LEU A 8 6.50 19.45 -27.67
CA LEU A 8 6.90 18.32 -28.48
C LEU A 8 8.21 18.53 -29.25
N SER A 9 9.00 19.59 -28.89
CA SER A 9 10.32 19.76 -29.51
C SER A 9 11.22 18.57 -29.24
N ASP A 10 12.06 18.19 -30.20
CA ASP A 10 12.96 17.04 -30.08
C ASP A 10 13.85 17.11 -28.83
N GLU A 11 14.22 18.30 -28.39
CA GLU A 11 15.01 18.51 -27.19
C GLU A 11 14.23 18.14 -25.90
N TYR A 12 12.94 18.45 -25.84
CA TYR A 12 12.05 18.10 -24.75
C TYR A 12 11.80 16.59 -24.71
N LEU A 13 11.51 16.00 -25.84
CA LEU A 13 11.30 14.55 -25.95
C LEU A 13 12.57 13.80 -25.54
N LYS A 14 13.74 14.25 -25.95
CA LYS A 14 15.03 13.66 -25.59
C LYS A 14 15.31 13.74 -24.10
N LEU A 15 15.12 14.91 -23.47
CA LEU A 15 15.28 15.08 -22.03
C LEU A 15 14.29 14.18 -21.28
N TYR A 16 13.07 14.12 -21.73
CA TYR A 16 12.01 13.32 -21.16
C TYR A 16 12.32 11.82 -21.20
N PHE A 17 12.76 11.29 -22.35
CA PHE A 17 13.16 9.90 -22.47
C PHE A 17 14.36 9.56 -21.59
N ASN A 18 15.32 10.46 -21.47
CA ASN A 18 16.47 10.29 -20.59
C ASN A 18 16.07 10.24 -19.11
N ILE A 19 15.12 11.07 -18.69
CA ILE A 19 14.57 11.05 -17.31
C ILE A 19 13.86 9.68 -17.06
N ILE A 20 13.06 9.20 -18.00
CA ILE A 20 12.41 7.89 -17.88
C ILE A 20 13.43 6.76 -17.82
N GLU A 21 14.46 6.82 -18.63
CA GLU A 21 15.53 5.82 -18.61
C GLU A 21 16.26 5.81 -17.26
N LEU A 22 16.52 6.97 -16.66
CA LEU A 22 17.12 7.08 -15.34
C LEU A 22 16.21 6.40 -14.27
N PHE A 23 14.92 6.70 -14.27
CA PHE A 23 13.97 6.06 -13.36
C PHE A 23 13.81 4.56 -13.62
N SER A 24 13.96 4.10 -14.86
CA SER A 24 13.90 2.67 -15.18
C SER A 24 15.12 1.90 -14.66
N LYS A 25 16.27 2.55 -14.59
CA LYS A 25 17.52 1.97 -14.07
C LYS A 25 17.61 2.05 -12.56
N SER A 26 17.02 3.09 -11.94
CA SER A 26 16.99 3.28 -10.49
C SER A 26 15.60 3.74 -10.03
N PRO A 27 14.76 2.82 -9.55
CA PRO A 27 13.41 3.13 -9.06
C PRO A 27 13.39 4.02 -7.81
N TRP A 28 14.55 4.24 -7.19
CA TRP A 28 14.74 5.09 -6.02
C TRP A 28 15.30 6.48 -6.36
N THR A 29 15.38 6.81 -7.64
CA THR A 29 15.84 8.10 -8.13
C THR A 29 15.00 9.22 -7.52
N THR A 30 15.67 10.15 -6.84
CA THR A 30 15.04 11.34 -6.25
C THR A 30 14.96 12.46 -7.27
N GLN A 31 14.18 13.52 -6.96
CA GLN A 31 14.17 14.73 -7.77
C GLN A 31 15.58 15.35 -7.86
N GLU A 32 16.35 15.28 -6.79
CA GLU A 32 17.73 15.78 -6.72
C GLU A 32 18.67 14.99 -7.64
N ASP A 33 18.52 13.67 -7.69
CA ASP A 33 19.28 12.82 -8.63
C ASP A 33 19.00 13.18 -10.09
N VAL A 34 17.74 13.49 -10.42
CA VAL A 34 17.37 13.97 -11.77
C VAL A 34 18.05 15.31 -12.06
N PHE A 35 18.00 16.25 -11.13
CA PHE A 35 18.65 17.55 -11.30
C PHE A 35 20.16 17.40 -11.54
N ASN A 36 20.83 16.61 -10.71
CA ASN A 36 22.27 16.39 -10.79
C ASN A 36 22.67 15.65 -12.06
N SER A 37 21.93 14.61 -12.46
CA SER A 37 22.22 13.79 -13.64
C SER A 37 22.09 14.55 -14.95
N PHE A 38 21.13 15.48 -15.03
CA PHE A 38 20.86 16.23 -16.28
C PHE A 38 21.30 17.69 -16.20
N LYS A 39 22.00 18.10 -15.12
CA LYS A 39 22.43 19.49 -14.89
C LYS A 39 21.28 20.49 -15.09
N LEU A 40 20.11 20.15 -14.56
CA LEU A 40 18.89 20.95 -14.72
C LEU A 40 18.94 22.20 -13.85
N THR A 41 19.86 23.11 -14.14
CA THR A 41 20.06 24.35 -13.36
C THR A 41 19.20 25.53 -13.84
N SER A 42 18.54 25.39 -15.00
CA SER A 42 17.73 26.45 -15.55
C SER A 42 16.28 26.39 -15.09
N LYS A 43 15.69 27.59 -14.88
CA LYS A 43 14.27 27.74 -14.56
C LYS A 43 13.34 27.08 -15.62
N LYS A 44 13.81 27.04 -16.88
CA LYS A 44 13.13 26.40 -18.02
C LYS A 44 12.99 24.88 -17.81
N ASN A 45 14.05 24.23 -17.33
CA ASN A 45 14.05 22.78 -17.08
C ASN A 45 13.15 22.37 -15.91
N LEU A 46 13.02 23.22 -14.89
CA LEU A 46 12.06 23.05 -13.80
C LEU A 46 10.61 23.12 -14.29
N ILE A 47 10.32 24.06 -15.19
CA ILE A 47 8.98 24.19 -15.81
C ILE A 47 8.67 22.91 -16.59
N ILE A 48 9.62 22.38 -17.36
CA ILE A 48 9.45 21.15 -18.13
C ILE A 48 9.16 19.95 -17.21
N LEU A 49 9.94 19.77 -16.15
CA LEU A 49 9.75 18.68 -15.21
C LEU A 49 8.35 18.76 -14.55
N ASN A 50 7.92 19.97 -14.19
CA ASN A 50 6.59 20.19 -13.64
C ASN A 50 5.48 19.91 -14.67
N GLU A 51 5.65 20.27 -15.93
CA GLU A 51 4.70 19.96 -17.00
C GLU A 51 4.65 18.44 -17.29
N ILE A 52 5.79 17.75 -17.26
CA ILE A 52 5.86 16.30 -17.36
C ILE A 52 5.04 15.64 -16.22
N ILE A 53 5.24 16.11 -14.98
CA ILE A 53 4.52 15.62 -13.80
C ILE A 53 3.03 15.92 -13.88
N ARG A 54 2.66 17.11 -14.40
CA ARG A 54 1.27 17.56 -14.54
C ARG A 54 0.52 16.91 -15.69
N ASN A 55 1.22 16.58 -16.78
CA ASN A 55 0.59 16.03 -17.98
C ASN A 55 0.51 14.51 -17.92
N SER A 56 -0.50 14.00 -17.19
CA SER A 56 -0.66 12.57 -16.96
C SER A 56 -0.89 11.74 -18.24
N GLU A 57 -1.38 12.33 -19.33
CA GLU A 57 -1.60 11.62 -20.60
C GLU A 57 -0.28 11.41 -21.33
N LEU A 58 0.56 12.44 -21.39
CA LEU A 58 1.89 12.32 -21.95
C LEU A 58 2.74 11.34 -21.13
N ALA A 59 2.67 11.43 -19.80
CA ALA A 59 3.33 10.49 -18.91
C ALA A 59 2.82 9.05 -19.12
N GLN A 60 1.52 8.82 -19.26
CA GLN A 60 0.96 7.50 -19.54
C GLN A 60 1.43 6.93 -20.89
N MET A 61 1.46 7.72 -21.94
CA MET A 61 1.98 7.29 -23.25
C MET A 61 3.43 6.78 -23.18
N LEU A 62 4.26 7.40 -22.37
CA LEU A 62 5.69 7.12 -22.29
C LEU A 62 5.99 5.98 -21.29
N ILE A 63 5.18 5.82 -20.27
CA ILE A 63 5.22 4.74 -19.28
C ILE A 63 4.85 3.39 -19.91
N LEU A 64 3.97 3.37 -20.90
CA LEU A 64 3.57 2.15 -21.62
C LEU A 64 4.75 1.44 -22.30
N LYS A 65 5.88 2.11 -22.49
CA LYS A 65 7.11 1.53 -23.09
C LYS A 65 8.11 0.97 -22.07
N SER A 66 7.93 1.22 -20.76
CA SER A 66 8.83 0.72 -19.71
C SER A 66 8.07 -0.06 -18.65
N SER A 67 8.44 -1.34 -18.43
CA SER A 67 7.77 -2.21 -17.43
C SER A 67 7.96 -1.76 -15.98
N VAL A 68 9.07 -1.12 -15.65
CA VAL A 68 9.38 -0.59 -14.31
C VAL A 68 8.76 0.79 -14.11
N GLY A 69 8.87 1.67 -15.11
CA GLY A 69 8.22 2.99 -15.11
C GLY A 69 6.71 2.85 -14.95
N LYS A 70 6.06 1.89 -15.61
CA LYS A 70 4.62 1.63 -15.52
C LYS A 70 4.14 1.40 -14.07
N LYS A 71 4.89 0.65 -13.28
CA LYS A 71 4.53 0.34 -11.89
C LYS A 71 4.69 1.56 -10.97
N TYR A 72 5.73 2.32 -11.16
CA TYR A 72 6.07 3.48 -10.33
C TYR A 72 5.17 4.69 -10.62
N TRP A 73 4.94 4.99 -11.89
CA TRP A 73 4.16 6.14 -12.33
C TRP A 73 2.65 5.96 -12.12
N ASN A 74 2.12 4.75 -12.20
CA ASN A 74 0.74 4.47 -11.81
C ASN A 74 0.45 4.81 -10.34
N THR A 75 1.48 4.98 -9.53
CA THR A 75 1.36 5.38 -8.12
C THR A 75 1.55 6.90 -7.94
N ILE A 76 2.49 7.51 -8.68
CA ILE A 76 2.89 8.91 -8.47
C ILE A 76 1.98 9.90 -9.20
N ILE A 77 1.59 9.62 -10.45
CA ILE A 77 0.80 10.57 -11.23
C ILE A 77 -0.57 10.85 -10.62
N PRO A 78 -1.32 9.84 -10.17
CA PRO A 78 -2.54 10.09 -9.44
C PRO A 78 -2.31 10.95 -8.19
N PHE A 79 -1.21 10.73 -7.46
CA PHE A 79 -0.83 11.52 -6.29
C PHE A 79 -0.56 12.98 -6.66
N ALA A 80 0.16 13.23 -7.76
CA ALA A 80 0.43 14.59 -8.25
C ALA A 80 -0.85 15.37 -8.57
N LYS A 81 -1.84 14.73 -9.19
CA LYS A 81 -3.17 15.34 -9.44
C LYS A 81 -3.93 15.70 -8.16
N THR A 82 -3.80 14.86 -7.14
CA THR A 82 -4.42 15.15 -5.83
C THR A 82 -3.76 16.34 -5.18
N VAL A 83 -2.42 16.41 -5.20
CA VAL A 83 -1.65 17.56 -4.69
C VAL A 83 -2.00 18.83 -5.45
N GLU A 84 -2.08 18.80 -6.78
CA GLU A 84 -2.47 19.94 -7.62
C GLU A 84 -3.86 20.48 -7.24
N LYS A 85 -4.84 19.61 -7.09
CA LYS A 85 -6.19 20.00 -6.63
C LYS A 85 -6.14 20.67 -5.26
N THR A 86 -5.39 20.09 -4.31
CA THR A 86 -5.25 20.63 -2.96
C THR A 86 -4.58 22.02 -2.98
N LEU A 87 -3.52 22.19 -3.76
CA LEU A 87 -2.84 23.49 -3.92
C LEU A 87 -3.74 24.56 -4.55
N ASN A 88 -4.68 24.17 -5.37
CA ASN A 88 -5.66 25.06 -5.98
C ASN A 88 -6.95 25.21 -5.14
N ASN A 89 -6.91 24.85 -3.86
CA ASN A 89 -8.07 24.84 -2.95
C ASN A 89 -9.29 24.06 -3.48
N GLN A 90 -9.05 23.06 -4.31
CA GLN A 90 -10.08 22.17 -4.82
C GLN A 90 -10.17 20.94 -3.92
N TYR A 91 -11.40 20.47 -3.69
CA TYR A 91 -11.61 19.25 -2.95
C TYR A 91 -11.01 18.03 -3.69
N ALA A 92 -10.20 17.25 -2.98
CA ALA A 92 -9.61 16.04 -3.53
C ALA A 92 -9.63 14.93 -2.48
N PHE A 93 -10.13 13.76 -2.86
CA PHE A 93 -9.99 12.58 -2.02
C PHE A 93 -8.55 12.04 -2.05
N PRO A 94 -8.06 11.50 -0.92
CA PRO A 94 -6.78 10.80 -0.88
C PRO A 94 -6.86 9.56 -1.79
N GLN A 95 -5.82 9.37 -2.58
CA GLN A 95 -5.75 8.22 -3.48
C GLN A 95 -5.37 6.93 -2.77
N ARG A 96 -4.70 7.05 -1.64
CA ARG A 96 -4.34 5.93 -0.79
C ARG A 96 -4.73 6.23 0.65
N ILE A 97 -5.44 5.27 1.24
CA ILE A 97 -5.87 5.33 2.63
C ILE A 97 -5.28 4.12 3.34
N ALA A 98 -4.50 4.36 4.39
CA ALA A 98 -3.99 3.32 5.27
C ALA A 98 -4.88 3.26 6.52
N LEU A 99 -5.44 2.10 6.81
CA LEU A 99 -6.22 1.84 8.01
C LEU A 99 -5.41 0.99 8.99
N PHE A 100 -5.43 1.38 10.25
CA PHE A 100 -4.78 0.72 11.37
C PHE A 100 -5.80 0.25 12.40
N PRO A 101 -6.62 -0.77 12.09
CA PRO A 101 -7.72 -1.20 12.95
C PRO A 101 -7.27 -2.02 14.15
N GLY A 102 -6.00 -2.41 14.25
CA GLY A 102 -5.48 -3.23 15.33
C GLY A 102 -5.59 -2.56 16.70
N VAL A 103 -5.95 -3.33 17.73
CA VAL A 103 -6.12 -2.86 19.12
C VAL A 103 -5.00 -3.30 20.05
N SER A 104 -4.20 -4.26 19.64
CA SER A 104 -3.00 -4.76 20.31
C SER A 104 -2.06 -5.44 19.32
N CYS A 105 -0.92 -5.91 19.79
CA CYS A 105 -0.08 -6.81 19.02
C CYS A 105 0.65 -7.76 19.97
N MET A 106 0.76 -9.01 19.58
CA MET A 106 1.47 -10.04 20.36
C MET A 106 2.98 -10.02 20.15
N PHE A 107 3.50 -9.30 19.13
CA PHE A 107 4.93 -9.21 18.86
C PHE A 107 5.54 -7.94 19.46
N TYR A 108 6.82 -8.05 19.85
CA TYR A 108 7.62 -6.98 20.47
C TYR A 108 8.85 -6.66 19.59
N CYS A 109 8.61 -6.52 18.28
CA CYS A 109 9.68 -6.31 17.30
C CYS A 109 10.50 -5.06 17.63
N GLY A 110 11.83 -5.21 17.74
CA GLY A 110 12.72 -4.14 18.17
C GLY A 110 12.82 -2.94 17.22
N PHE A 111 12.49 -3.12 15.94
CA PHE A 111 12.42 -2.06 14.93
C PHE A 111 11.05 -1.36 14.86
N CYS A 112 10.05 -1.85 15.60
CA CYS A 112 8.71 -1.28 15.57
C CYS A 112 8.66 0.04 16.35
N GLY A 113 8.34 1.14 15.66
CA GLY A 113 8.28 2.47 16.27
C GLY A 113 7.04 2.75 17.13
N ARG A 114 6.18 1.75 17.34
CA ARG A 114 5.01 1.90 18.20
C ARG A 114 5.33 1.67 19.67
N ASP A 115 4.49 2.20 20.55
CA ASP A 115 4.47 1.77 21.94
C ASP A 115 3.95 0.32 22.01
N GLN A 116 4.82 -0.60 22.40
CA GLN A 116 4.53 -2.04 22.44
C GLN A 116 3.60 -2.41 23.60
N SER A 117 3.49 -1.56 24.62
CA SER A 117 2.56 -1.72 25.74
C SER A 117 1.14 -1.24 25.39
N GLN A 118 0.97 -0.49 24.31
CA GLN A 118 -0.30 0.12 23.94
C GLN A 118 -1.37 -0.93 23.65
N LYS A 119 -2.49 -0.79 24.34
CA LYS A 119 -3.72 -1.57 24.16
C LYS A 119 -4.89 -0.61 24.17
N TYR A 120 -5.85 -0.84 23.29
CA TYR A 120 -7.09 -0.08 23.28
C TYR A 120 -8.22 -0.86 23.95
N PRO A 121 -9.13 -0.19 24.67
CA PRO A 121 -10.29 -0.84 25.26
C PRO A 121 -11.20 -1.43 24.17
N LEU A 122 -11.85 -2.55 24.45
CA LEU A 122 -12.73 -3.23 23.49
C LEU A 122 -13.92 -2.35 23.06
N SER A 123 -14.33 -1.38 23.88
CA SER A 123 -15.38 -0.41 23.53
C SER A 123 -15.06 0.42 22.28
N ILE A 124 -13.77 0.61 21.96
CA ILE A 124 -13.37 1.33 20.75
C ILE A 124 -13.72 0.57 19.45
N LEU A 125 -13.93 -0.75 19.53
CA LEU A 125 -14.15 -1.61 18.35
C LEU A 125 -15.43 -1.24 17.60
N GLU A 126 -16.53 -1.02 18.31
CA GLU A 126 -17.80 -0.63 17.69
C GLU A 126 -17.72 0.76 17.07
N ASN A 127 -17.04 1.70 17.74
CA ASN A 127 -16.83 3.04 17.22
C ASN A 127 -15.93 3.04 15.99
N SER A 128 -14.86 2.24 16.00
CA SER A 128 -13.97 2.10 14.85
C SER A 128 -14.69 1.50 13.64
N LYS A 129 -15.52 0.48 13.86
CA LYS A 129 -16.34 -0.12 12.81
C LYS A 129 -17.25 0.93 12.16
N LYS A 130 -18.04 1.66 12.95
CA LYS A 130 -18.92 2.72 12.44
C LYS A 130 -18.16 3.80 11.67
N THR A 131 -17.00 4.21 12.19
CA THR A 131 -16.13 5.19 11.53
C THR A 131 -15.64 4.69 10.18
N PHE A 132 -15.21 3.43 10.09
CA PHE A 132 -14.75 2.85 8.83
C PHE A 132 -15.91 2.64 7.84
N GLU A 133 -17.08 2.21 8.30
CA GLU A 133 -18.27 2.08 7.47
C GLU A 133 -18.66 3.42 6.84
N LYS A 134 -18.66 4.50 7.63
CA LYS A 134 -18.90 5.87 7.14
C LYS A 134 -17.82 6.28 6.12
N LEU A 135 -16.54 6.07 6.44
CA LEU A 135 -15.45 6.36 5.52
C LEU A 135 -15.65 5.66 4.17
N PHE A 136 -15.98 4.37 4.17
CA PHE A 136 -16.16 3.59 2.94
C PHE A 136 -17.37 4.03 2.10
N SER A 137 -18.39 4.61 2.71
CA SER A 137 -19.53 5.17 1.98
C SER A 137 -19.21 6.53 1.33
N GLU A 138 -18.16 7.21 1.77
CA GLU A 138 -17.81 8.56 1.30
C GLU A 138 -16.64 8.56 0.31
N ILE A 139 -15.73 7.57 0.38
CA ILE A 139 -14.55 7.54 -0.49
C ILE A 139 -14.87 6.96 -1.87
N PRO A 140 -14.25 7.47 -2.94
CA PRO A 140 -14.34 6.86 -4.26
C PRO A 140 -13.80 5.43 -4.26
N ASN A 141 -14.44 4.53 -5.02
CA ASN A 141 -13.97 3.15 -5.20
C ASN A 141 -12.61 3.04 -5.90
N THR A 142 -12.13 4.14 -6.49
CA THR A 142 -10.80 4.26 -7.10
C THR A 142 -9.69 4.49 -6.07
N SER A 143 -10.04 4.82 -4.81
CA SER A 143 -9.05 4.96 -3.73
C SER A 143 -8.42 3.60 -3.40
N ALA A 144 -7.09 3.60 -3.26
CA ALA A 144 -6.37 2.41 -2.81
C ALA A 144 -6.46 2.29 -1.28
N LEU A 145 -7.12 1.25 -0.79
CA LEU A 145 -7.16 0.94 0.63
C LEU A 145 -5.97 0.04 1.00
N SER A 146 -5.44 0.18 2.20
CA SER A 146 -4.48 -0.74 2.79
C SER A 146 -4.80 -0.92 4.28
N ILE A 147 -5.18 -2.13 4.66
CA ILE A 147 -5.31 -2.48 6.07
C ILE A 147 -3.98 -3.05 6.54
N SER A 148 -3.33 -2.39 7.49
CA SER A 148 -2.00 -2.78 7.95
C SER A 148 -1.69 -2.35 9.39
N GLY A 149 -0.44 -2.24 9.71
CA GLY A 149 0.17 -2.04 11.04
C GLY A 149 -0.05 -0.71 11.71
N GLY A 150 0.59 -0.20 12.61
CA GLY A 150 0.50 0.31 13.93
C GLY A 150 0.40 -0.83 14.91
N LEU A 151 -0.75 -1.42 15.13
CA LEU A 151 -0.95 -2.68 15.86
C LEU A 151 -1.40 -3.80 14.89
N GLU A 152 -1.47 -5.03 15.37
CA GLU A 152 -1.85 -6.17 14.51
C GLU A 152 -3.34 -6.11 14.13
N PRO A 153 -3.69 -5.99 12.85
CA PRO A 153 -5.09 -5.84 12.41
C PRO A 153 -6.02 -6.98 12.86
N LEU A 154 -5.51 -8.21 12.91
CA LEU A 154 -6.30 -9.39 13.31
C LEU A 154 -6.63 -9.45 14.80
N THR A 155 -6.16 -8.49 15.61
CA THR A 155 -6.58 -8.33 17.00
C THR A 155 -7.91 -7.59 17.14
N ASN A 156 -8.38 -6.98 16.06
CA ASN A 156 -9.70 -6.37 16.01
C ASN A 156 -10.75 -7.44 15.68
N SER A 157 -11.63 -7.76 16.62
CA SER A 157 -12.68 -8.76 16.41
C SER A 157 -13.71 -8.37 15.34
N LYS A 158 -13.79 -7.09 14.97
CA LYS A 158 -14.66 -6.58 13.91
C LYS A 158 -14.00 -6.53 12.53
N ILE A 159 -12.78 -7.04 12.40
CA ILE A 159 -12.01 -6.93 11.15
C ILE A 159 -12.75 -7.54 9.94
N GLY A 160 -13.46 -8.66 10.14
CA GLY A 160 -14.25 -9.28 9.07
C GLY A 160 -15.40 -8.39 8.60
N GLU A 161 -16.10 -7.76 9.54
CA GLU A 161 -17.20 -6.84 9.23
C GLU A 161 -16.69 -5.57 8.52
N ILE A 162 -15.53 -5.05 8.93
CA ILE A 162 -14.86 -3.91 8.29
C ILE A 162 -14.50 -4.23 6.83
N ILE A 163 -13.93 -5.41 6.58
CA ILE A 163 -13.60 -5.88 5.23
C ILE A 163 -14.87 -5.99 4.38
N SER A 164 -15.90 -6.67 4.88
CA SER A 164 -17.16 -6.84 4.17
C SER A 164 -17.83 -5.48 3.84
N SER A 165 -17.75 -4.51 4.75
CA SER A 165 -18.26 -3.16 4.51
C SER A 165 -17.51 -2.44 3.38
N ALA A 166 -16.18 -2.53 3.35
CA ALA A 166 -15.40 -1.98 2.25
C ALA A 166 -15.74 -2.65 0.91
N LYS A 167 -15.91 -3.97 0.90
CA LYS A 167 -16.29 -4.73 -0.31
C LYS A 167 -17.69 -4.39 -0.82
N LYS A 168 -18.66 -4.12 0.05
CA LYS A 168 -19.99 -3.62 -0.35
C LYS A 168 -19.93 -2.29 -1.11
N ASN A 169 -18.90 -1.48 -0.84
CA ASN A 169 -18.64 -0.21 -1.54
C ASN A 169 -17.68 -0.38 -2.74
N ASN A 170 -17.46 -1.60 -3.22
CA ASN A 170 -16.57 -1.91 -4.35
C ASN A 170 -15.12 -1.46 -4.17
N ILE A 171 -14.65 -1.36 -2.92
CA ILE A 171 -13.27 -0.96 -2.62
C ILE A 171 -12.35 -2.17 -2.69
N ASN A 172 -11.15 -1.99 -3.25
CA ASN A 172 -10.10 -3.01 -3.23
C ASN A 172 -9.43 -3.05 -1.85
N VAL A 173 -9.45 -4.21 -1.20
CA VAL A 173 -9.04 -4.37 0.20
C VAL A 173 -7.84 -5.31 0.33
N PRO A 174 -6.60 -4.80 0.30
CA PRO A 174 -5.42 -5.54 0.73
C PRO A 174 -5.26 -5.51 2.25
N LEU A 175 -4.81 -6.63 2.83
CA LEU A 175 -4.48 -6.76 4.24
C LEU A 175 -3.02 -7.21 4.42
N ILE A 176 -2.30 -6.55 5.33
CA ILE A 176 -0.98 -6.96 5.80
C ILE A 176 -1.09 -7.32 7.28
N THR A 177 -0.60 -8.49 7.66
CA THR A 177 -0.68 -9.04 9.02
C THR A 177 0.63 -9.71 9.40
N ASN A 178 0.90 -9.86 10.68
CA ASN A 178 1.99 -10.70 11.17
C ASN A 178 1.66 -12.21 11.11
N GLY A 179 0.41 -12.57 10.82
CA GLY A 179 -0.05 -13.94 10.61
C GLY A 179 -0.19 -14.80 11.87
N PHE A 180 0.20 -14.28 13.04
CA PHE A 180 0.16 -15.07 14.29
C PHE A 180 -1.26 -15.49 14.68
N SER A 181 -2.22 -14.58 14.54
CA SER A 181 -3.64 -14.84 14.84
C SER A 181 -4.39 -15.56 13.74
N LEU A 182 -3.80 -15.79 12.57
CA LEU A 182 -4.46 -16.34 11.37
C LEU A 182 -4.69 -17.86 11.48
N SER A 183 -5.20 -18.32 12.62
CA SER A 183 -5.50 -19.73 12.88
C SER A 183 -6.77 -20.17 12.17
N GLU A 184 -6.94 -21.49 12.02
CA GLU A 184 -8.16 -22.07 11.43
C GLU A 184 -9.43 -21.65 12.20
N ASN A 185 -9.35 -21.61 13.53
CA ASN A 185 -10.46 -21.17 14.37
C ASN A 185 -10.79 -19.68 14.15
N PHE A 186 -9.78 -18.83 14.00
CA PHE A 186 -9.98 -17.42 13.64
C PHE A 186 -10.66 -17.29 12.29
N LEU A 187 -10.20 -18.03 11.29
CA LEU A 187 -10.75 -18.00 9.93
C LEU A 187 -12.21 -18.45 9.87
N LYS A 188 -12.58 -19.47 10.66
CA LYS A 188 -13.97 -19.91 10.79
C LYS A 188 -14.88 -18.85 11.41
N LYS A 189 -14.37 -18.08 12.38
CA LYS A 189 -15.12 -17.02 13.08
C LYS A 189 -15.15 -15.69 12.33
N THR A 190 -14.32 -15.53 11.31
CA THR A 190 -14.13 -14.25 10.60
C THR A 190 -14.26 -14.44 9.09
N PRO A 191 -15.47 -14.79 8.59
CA PRO A 191 -15.67 -15.13 7.17
C PRO A 191 -15.33 -13.99 6.21
N GLY A 192 -15.46 -12.72 6.61
CA GLY A 192 -15.10 -11.57 5.79
C GLY A 192 -13.62 -11.55 5.35
N ILE A 193 -12.74 -12.34 5.98
CA ILE A 193 -11.34 -12.51 5.51
C ILE A 193 -11.29 -13.04 4.08
N TRP A 194 -12.25 -13.85 3.68
CA TRP A 194 -12.30 -14.44 2.34
C TRP A 194 -12.75 -13.46 1.24
N GLU A 195 -13.22 -12.28 1.63
CA GLU A 195 -13.59 -11.21 0.72
C GLU A 195 -12.41 -10.29 0.36
N LEU A 196 -11.25 -10.46 0.99
CA LEU A 196 -10.04 -9.71 0.69
C LEU A 196 -9.59 -9.90 -0.78
N ASP A 197 -9.07 -8.85 -1.38
CA ASP A 197 -8.40 -8.92 -2.69
C ASP A 197 -6.98 -9.47 -2.56
N SER A 198 -6.30 -9.15 -1.45
CA SER A 198 -5.01 -9.74 -1.14
C SER A 198 -4.73 -9.80 0.37
N LEU A 199 -3.99 -10.84 0.78
CA LEU A 199 -3.43 -10.97 2.12
C LEU A 199 -1.94 -11.21 2.02
N ARG A 200 -1.17 -10.44 2.79
CA ARG A 200 0.28 -10.63 2.92
C ARG A 200 0.65 -10.84 4.38
N ILE A 201 1.49 -11.84 4.61
CA ILE A 201 2.07 -12.08 5.92
C ILE A 201 3.46 -11.45 5.97
N SER A 202 3.73 -10.63 6.99
CA SER A 202 5.06 -10.12 7.27
C SER A 202 5.92 -11.23 7.84
N LEU A 203 7.07 -11.51 7.20
CA LEU A 203 8.06 -12.48 7.67
C LEU A 203 9.24 -11.72 8.28
N TYR A 204 9.59 -12.11 9.50
CA TYR A 204 10.61 -11.46 10.33
C TYR A 204 11.89 -12.28 10.46
N GLY A 205 12.06 -13.29 9.64
CA GLY A 205 13.23 -14.18 9.62
C GLY A 205 12.96 -15.43 8.80
N VAL A 206 14.00 -16.21 8.54
CA VAL A 206 13.96 -17.43 7.71
C VAL A 206 13.88 -18.72 8.53
N ASP A 207 14.20 -18.64 9.82
CA ASP A 207 14.22 -19.75 10.76
C ASP A 207 13.64 -19.36 12.13
N LYS A 208 13.65 -20.33 13.04
CA LYS A 208 13.11 -20.14 14.40
C LYS A 208 13.86 -19.05 15.17
N ASP A 209 15.19 -19.05 15.08
CA ASP A 209 16.02 -18.22 15.94
C ASP A 209 16.00 -16.76 15.50
N SER A 210 16.16 -16.49 14.20
CA SER A 210 16.03 -15.14 13.64
C SER A 210 14.62 -14.56 13.85
N TYR A 211 13.60 -15.39 13.70
CA TYR A 211 12.22 -14.95 13.88
C TYR A 211 11.91 -14.60 15.34
N GLN A 212 12.36 -15.44 16.29
CA GLN A 212 12.22 -15.19 17.72
C GLN A 212 13.05 -13.99 18.19
N PHE A 213 14.25 -13.84 17.67
CA PHE A 213 15.11 -12.69 17.96
C PHE A 213 14.42 -11.37 17.61
N ILE A 214 13.80 -11.30 16.43
CA ILE A 214 13.12 -10.09 15.96
C ILE A 214 11.79 -9.88 16.67
N THR A 215 10.94 -10.91 16.74
CA THR A 215 9.58 -10.78 17.30
C THR A 215 9.53 -10.80 18.82
N ARG A 216 10.60 -11.31 19.46
CA ARG A 216 10.70 -11.55 20.91
C ARG A 216 9.59 -12.45 21.46
N VAL A 217 9.05 -13.33 20.62
CA VAL A 217 7.98 -14.28 20.99
C VAL A 217 8.42 -15.70 20.64
N GLU A 218 8.50 -16.54 21.66
CA GLU A 218 8.82 -17.95 21.49
C GLU A 218 7.78 -18.67 20.61
N LYS A 219 8.23 -19.63 19.82
CA LYS A 219 7.38 -20.44 18.92
C LYS A 219 6.65 -19.65 17.82
N SER A 220 6.87 -18.32 17.72
CA SER A 220 6.20 -17.47 16.73
C SER A 220 6.38 -17.97 15.29
N TYR A 221 7.61 -18.37 14.91
CA TYR A 221 7.90 -18.94 13.59
C TYR A 221 7.03 -20.17 13.27
N LYS A 222 6.98 -21.14 14.21
CA LYS A 222 6.20 -22.38 14.03
C LYS A 222 4.70 -22.08 13.86
N ILE A 223 4.19 -21.15 14.65
CA ILE A 223 2.77 -20.75 14.62
C ILE A 223 2.45 -20.07 13.30
N VAL A 224 3.23 -19.06 12.89
CA VAL A 224 2.99 -18.32 11.66
C VAL A 224 3.13 -19.21 10.43
N LYS A 225 4.14 -20.09 10.40
CA LYS A 225 4.31 -21.07 9.32
C LYS A 225 3.12 -22.01 9.21
N LYS A 226 2.64 -22.55 10.34
CA LYS A 226 1.43 -23.41 10.37
C LYS A 226 0.21 -22.66 9.85
N ASN A 227 0.00 -21.44 10.33
CA ASN A 227 -1.14 -20.59 9.93
C ASN A 227 -1.11 -20.25 8.44
N ALA A 228 0.06 -19.90 7.90
CA ALA A 228 0.25 -19.60 6.47
C ALA A 228 -0.11 -20.81 5.59
N ILE A 229 0.35 -22.02 5.97
CA ILE A 229 0.04 -23.26 5.26
C ILE A 229 -1.47 -23.56 5.33
N THR A 230 -2.07 -23.42 6.51
CA THR A 230 -3.53 -23.63 6.70
C THR A 230 -4.33 -22.64 5.88
N PHE A 231 -3.98 -21.37 5.92
CA PHE A 231 -4.62 -20.32 5.13
C PHE A 231 -4.55 -20.63 3.63
N LEU A 232 -3.38 -21.01 3.12
CA LEU A 232 -3.20 -21.32 1.71
C LEU A 232 -4.07 -22.51 1.25
N LYS A 233 -4.15 -23.57 2.08
CA LYS A 233 -5.01 -24.72 1.81
C LYS A 233 -6.49 -24.35 1.76
N LEU A 234 -6.96 -23.56 2.71
CA LEU A 234 -8.34 -23.09 2.77
C LEU A 234 -8.66 -22.10 1.65
N ARG A 235 -7.77 -21.16 1.39
CA ARG A 235 -7.89 -20.19 0.29
C ARG A 235 -8.11 -20.89 -1.05
N ASN A 236 -7.36 -21.93 -1.35
CA ASN A 236 -7.49 -22.69 -2.61
C ASN A 236 -8.86 -23.37 -2.76
N LYS A 237 -9.54 -23.64 -1.64
CA LYS A 237 -10.89 -24.25 -1.63
C LYS A 237 -11.99 -23.18 -1.67
N ILE A 238 -11.81 -22.06 -0.97
CA ILE A 238 -12.88 -21.07 -0.71
C ILE A 238 -12.82 -19.91 -1.72
N ASN A 239 -11.64 -19.31 -1.93
CA ASN A 239 -11.47 -18.18 -2.84
C ASN A 239 -10.08 -18.21 -3.49
N LYS A 240 -9.97 -18.84 -4.66
CA LYS A 240 -8.72 -18.91 -5.44
C LYS A 240 -8.22 -17.54 -5.91
N ASN A 241 -9.12 -16.57 -6.09
CA ASN A 241 -8.79 -15.25 -6.62
C ASN A 241 -8.14 -14.35 -5.56
N LEU A 242 -8.31 -14.64 -4.26
CA LEU A 242 -7.65 -13.94 -3.19
C LEU A 242 -6.13 -14.07 -3.35
N LYS A 243 -5.43 -12.97 -3.62
CA LYS A 243 -3.97 -12.98 -3.78
C LYS A 243 -3.31 -13.20 -2.44
N PHE A 244 -2.38 -14.14 -2.36
CA PHE A 244 -1.63 -14.43 -1.13
C PHE A 244 -0.13 -14.28 -1.35
N GLY A 245 0.58 -13.72 -0.38
CA GLY A 245 2.02 -13.51 -0.46
C GLY A 245 2.66 -13.16 0.88
N PHE A 246 3.94 -12.82 0.82
CA PHE A 246 4.74 -12.45 1.98
C PHE A 246 5.41 -11.09 1.75
N ASN A 247 5.57 -10.33 2.84
CA ASN A 247 6.49 -9.21 2.92
C ASN A 247 7.65 -9.64 3.79
N PHE A 248 8.84 -9.72 3.23
CA PHE A 248 10.05 -10.03 3.98
C PHE A 248 10.61 -8.75 4.59
N ILE A 249 10.78 -8.74 5.90
CA ILE A 249 11.33 -7.61 6.65
C ILE A 249 12.78 -7.96 6.95
N ILE A 250 13.71 -7.21 6.36
CA ILE A 250 15.17 -7.38 6.49
C ILE A 250 15.71 -6.33 7.45
#